data_457234903c0db5444805d34524799ae9
#
_entry.id   457234903c0db5444805d34524799ae9
#
_cell.length_a   1.000
_cell.length_b   1.000
_cell.length_c   1.000
_cell.angle_alpha   90.00
_cell.angle_beta   90.00
_cell.angle_gamma   90.00
#
_symmetry.space_group_name_H-M   'P 1'
#
loop_
_entity.id
_entity.type
_entity.pdbx_description
1 polymer ?
#
loop_
_entity_poly.entity_id
_entity_poly.type
_entity_poly.pdbx_seq_one_letter_code
_entity_poly.pdbx_strand_id
1 'polypeptide(L)'
;MKCTPTYLMILSLTALAFPLNAFGGTETDDNGGSEPHLSIRTGLPCSQCHVNRTGGGARTAFGSIYAQTRLPMKRSAFRGRFLNSFLAMGADARVSTEVTSGSAPKTGFQVDQASLYLEARVVPDVLTVYIDQTVGPGSATTREVFGLIDLPAAGYVKAGKFILPYGIRLDDDAAFIRQQTGFTFDTPDIGVEVGFEPGPLSLFAAVTNGTQGAAENNDDKQVTGTAALIFPNFRVGASGSHNNAPGSSRDVVGAFAGLGLGRVTILGEFDYIFDSFDTGPDADKFVAYIEGDLLVARGFNLKATYGFLDPDRTIAENARTRIRFGVELFPIPFLRVAALYTVLQDIPQATNDNDRLTLELHGFF
;
A
#
# COMPACT_ATOMS: atom_id res chain seq x y z
N MET A 1 -1.23 -52.00 -5.40
CA MET A 1 -2.15 -50.97 -5.88
C MET A 1 -3.17 -50.69 -4.78
N LYS A 2 -2.98 -49.68 -3.98
CA LYS A 2 -3.96 -49.21 -2.99
C LYS A 2 -4.17 -47.71 -3.27
N CYS A 3 -5.34 -47.36 -3.81
CA CYS A 3 -5.78 -45.98 -3.99
C CYS A 3 -6.14 -45.40 -2.63
N THR A 4 -5.47 -44.34 -2.23
CA THR A 4 -5.88 -43.48 -1.13
C THR A 4 -6.85 -42.43 -1.66
N PRO A 5 -8.00 -42.20 -1.01
CA PRO A 5 -8.93 -41.15 -1.43
C PRO A 5 -8.42 -39.76 -0.99
N THR A 6 -8.26 -38.88 -1.95
CA THR A 6 -8.03 -37.47 -1.75
C THR A 6 -9.31 -36.86 -1.19
N TYR A 7 -9.28 -36.45 0.08
CA TYR A 7 -10.36 -35.66 0.66
C TYR A 7 -10.31 -34.22 0.11
N LEU A 8 -11.14 -34.01 -0.90
CA LEU A 8 -11.49 -32.66 -1.35
C LEU A 8 -12.43 -32.06 -0.29
N MET A 9 -11.88 -31.22 0.59
CA MET A 9 -12.67 -30.47 1.55
C MET A 9 -13.37 -29.32 0.79
N ILE A 10 -14.56 -29.62 0.28
CA ILE A 10 -15.45 -28.60 -0.27
C ILE A 10 -15.95 -27.79 0.92
N LEU A 11 -15.34 -26.62 1.14
CA LEU A 11 -15.95 -25.58 1.97
C LEU A 11 -17.23 -25.14 1.23
N SER A 12 -18.37 -25.66 1.68
CA SER A 12 -19.66 -25.14 1.27
C SER A 12 -19.77 -23.69 1.80
N LEU A 13 -19.46 -22.72 0.95
CA LEU A 13 -19.87 -21.35 1.15
C LEU A 13 -21.42 -21.35 1.11
N THR A 14 -22.04 -21.48 2.25
CA THR A 14 -23.47 -21.16 2.39
C THR A 14 -23.58 -19.67 2.03
N ALA A 15 -24.04 -19.41 0.81
CA ALA A 15 -24.38 -18.08 0.35
C ALA A 15 -25.44 -17.55 1.34
N LEU A 16 -25.03 -16.62 2.20
CA LEU A 16 -25.94 -15.76 2.93
C LEU A 16 -26.69 -14.94 1.87
N ALA A 17 -27.84 -15.44 1.45
CA ALA A 17 -28.77 -14.72 0.59
C ALA A 17 -29.30 -13.52 1.37
N PHE A 18 -28.60 -12.38 1.23
CA PHE A 18 -29.16 -11.10 1.62
C PHE A 18 -30.17 -10.66 0.56
N PRO A 19 -31.37 -10.20 0.95
CA PRO A 19 -32.37 -9.73 0.00
C PRO A 19 -31.80 -8.51 -0.77
N LEU A 20 -31.70 -8.64 -2.08
CA LEU A 20 -31.20 -7.64 -3.03
C LEU A 20 -32.09 -6.38 -3.16
N ASN A 21 -33.21 -6.30 -2.43
CA ASN A 21 -34.26 -5.29 -2.68
C ASN A 21 -34.30 -4.09 -1.73
N ALA A 22 -33.19 -3.79 -0.99
CA ALA A 22 -33.20 -2.70 -0.01
C ALA A 22 -32.40 -1.44 -0.42
N PHE A 23 -31.96 -1.31 -1.66
CA PHE A 23 -31.12 -0.17 -2.07
C PHE A 23 -31.61 0.49 -3.36
N GLY A 24 -32.77 1.15 -3.27
CA GLY A 24 -33.19 2.16 -4.20
C GLY A 24 -32.64 3.53 -3.77
N GLY A 25 -31.53 3.96 -4.31
CA GLY A 25 -30.96 5.29 -4.13
C GLY A 25 -29.92 5.52 -5.20
N THR A 26 -30.18 6.47 -6.10
CA THR A 26 -29.22 6.97 -7.11
C THR A 26 -28.22 7.90 -6.44
N GLU A 27 -27.50 7.46 -5.41
CA GLU A 27 -26.30 8.08 -4.91
C GLU A 27 -25.13 7.30 -5.49
N THR A 28 -24.18 7.99 -6.13
CA THR A 28 -22.87 7.44 -6.49
C THR A 28 -22.19 6.98 -5.22
N ASP A 29 -22.32 5.69 -4.89
CA ASP A 29 -21.75 5.08 -3.71
C ASP A 29 -20.23 4.91 -3.94
N ASP A 30 -19.46 5.93 -3.54
CA ASP A 30 -18.01 5.83 -3.39
C ASP A 30 -17.68 5.04 -2.13
N ASN A 31 -17.24 3.81 -2.30
CA ASN A 31 -16.78 2.96 -1.21
C ASN A 31 -15.30 2.63 -1.40
N GLY A 32 -14.49 2.92 -0.43
CA GLY A 32 -13.08 2.62 -0.51
C GLY A 32 -12.40 2.41 0.85
N GLY A 33 -11.42 1.53 0.94
CA GLY A 33 -10.47 1.32 2.02
C GLY A 33 -9.23 2.20 1.88
N SER A 34 -8.18 1.96 2.62
CA SER A 34 -6.88 2.64 2.49
C SER A 34 -6.09 2.20 1.24
N GLU A 35 -6.78 1.87 0.18
CA GLU A 35 -6.24 1.32 -1.05
C GLU A 35 -6.13 2.40 -2.14
N PRO A 36 -5.14 2.35 -3.03
CA PRO A 36 -4.92 3.35 -4.08
C PRO A 36 -6.11 3.53 -5.04
N HIS A 37 -6.91 2.48 -5.23
CA HIS A 37 -8.10 2.54 -6.07
C HIS A 37 -9.11 3.61 -5.64
N LEU A 38 -9.09 4.00 -4.36
CA LEU A 38 -9.91 5.09 -3.84
C LEU A 38 -9.54 6.46 -4.39
N SER A 39 -8.25 6.74 -4.43
CA SER A 39 -7.75 7.98 -5.02
C SER A 39 -8.19 8.11 -6.49
N ILE A 40 -8.26 6.98 -7.22
CA ILE A 40 -8.71 6.95 -8.60
C ILE A 40 -10.21 7.26 -8.70
N ARG A 41 -11.04 6.59 -7.90
CA ARG A 41 -12.51 6.79 -7.91
C ARG A 41 -12.92 8.19 -7.50
N THR A 42 -12.28 8.71 -6.48
CA THR A 42 -12.67 10.01 -5.90
C THR A 42 -12.00 11.19 -6.57
N GLY A 43 -10.87 10.99 -7.25
CA GLY A 43 -10.00 12.06 -7.74
C GLY A 43 -9.34 12.85 -6.62
N LEU A 44 -9.26 12.28 -5.42
CA LEU A 44 -8.64 12.92 -4.26
C LEU A 44 -7.18 12.50 -4.13
N PRO A 45 -6.26 13.44 -3.84
CA PRO A 45 -4.88 13.11 -3.51
C PRO A 45 -4.80 12.37 -2.17
N CYS A 46 -3.71 11.64 -1.94
CA CYS A 46 -3.49 10.91 -0.69
C CYS A 46 -3.50 11.83 0.54
N SER A 47 -3.01 13.06 0.39
CA SER A 47 -3.00 14.12 1.40
C SER A 47 -4.37 14.52 1.93
N GLN A 48 -5.44 14.29 1.18
CA GLN A 48 -6.80 14.55 1.64
C GLN A 48 -7.20 13.61 2.79
N CYS A 49 -6.75 12.35 2.73
CA CYS A 49 -7.14 11.30 3.68
C CYS A 49 -6.06 10.95 4.71
N HIS A 50 -4.79 11.23 4.42
CA HIS A 50 -3.65 10.87 5.25
C HIS A 50 -2.85 12.08 5.71
N VAL A 51 -2.28 11.99 6.94
CA VAL A 51 -1.38 13.03 7.49
C VAL A 51 -0.08 13.06 6.70
N ASN A 52 0.50 11.90 6.40
CA ASN A 52 1.58 11.79 5.43
C ASN A 52 1.01 12.07 4.03
N ARG A 53 1.46 13.17 3.41
CA ARG A 53 0.93 13.67 2.13
C ARG A 53 1.04 12.65 0.99
N THR A 54 2.00 11.75 1.05
CA THR A 54 2.19 10.68 0.04
C THR A 54 1.40 9.41 0.34
N GLY A 55 0.61 9.39 1.43
CA GLY A 55 -0.32 8.31 1.80
C GLY A 55 0.22 7.38 2.89
N GLY A 56 -0.68 6.58 3.45
CA GLY A 56 -0.41 5.66 4.55
C GLY A 56 -0.45 6.31 5.93
N GLY A 57 -0.33 5.50 6.98
CA GLY A 57 -0.31 5.94 8.36
C GLY A 57 -1.62 6.57 8.85
N ALA A 58 -1.52 7.52 9.77
CA ALA A 58 -2.68 8.18 10.37
C ALA A 58 -3.55 8.91 9.35
N ARG A 59 -4.84 8.91 9.63
CA ARG A 59 -5.84 9.59 8.80
C ARG A 59 -6.08 11.02 9.27
N THR A 60 -6.31 11.91 8.32
CA THR A 60 -6.82 13.25 8.58
C THR A 60 -8.25 13.18 9.13
N ALA A 61 -8.80 14.34 9.51
CA ALA A 61 -10.21 14.45 9.87
C ALA A 61 -11.15 13.95 8.77
N PHE A 62 -10.85 14.32 7.55
CA PHE A 62 -11.62 13.90 6.37
C PHE A 62 -11.51 12.39 6.16
N GLY A 63 -10.29 11.84 6.16
CA GLY A 63 -10.05 10.40 6.00
C GLY A 63 -10.76 9.56 7.06
N SER A 64 -10.77 10.02 8.33
CA SER A 64 -11.49 9.35 9.41
C SER A 64 -13.02 9.37 9.22
N ILE A 65 -13.58 10.51 8.79
CA ILE A 65 -15.02 10.63 8.49
C ILE A 65 -15.38 9.73 7.30
N TYR A 66 -14.55 9.70 6.27
CA TYR A 66 -14.74 8.87 5.10
C TYR A 66 -14.76 7.38 5.48
N ALA A 67 -13.77 6.93 6.27
CA ALA A 67 -13.70 5.55 6.77
C ALA A 67 -14.90 5.12 7.63
N GLN A 68 -15.57 6.05 8.28
CA GLN A 68 -16.75 5.77 9.10
C GLN A 68 -18.06 5.78 8.33
N THR A 69 -18.15 6.62 7.30
CA THR A 69 -19.43 6.93 6.67
C THR A 69 -19.58 6.41 5.26
N ARG A 70 -18.49 6.24 4.53
CA ARG A 70 -18.51 5.82 3.11
C ARG A 70 -18.08 4.37 2.91
N LEU A 71 -17.04 3.91 3.63
CA LEU A 71 -16.53 2.56 3.48
C LEU A 71 -17.45 1.44 3.99
N PRO A 72 -17.99 1.50 5.23
CA PRO A 72 -18.55 0.31 5.86
C PRO A 72 -19.95 -0.01 5.38
N MET A 73 -20.30 -1.30 5.39
CA MET A 73 -21.68 -1.77 5.15
C MET A 73 -22.68 -1.12 6.12
N LYS A 74 -22.29 -1.01 7.38
CA LYS A 74 -23.10 -0.36 8.43
C LYS A 74 -22.42 0.93 8.87
N ARG A 75 -23.08 2.06 8.68
CA ARG A 75 -22.65 3.34 9.25
C ARG A 75 -22.75 3.27 10.77
N SER A 76 -21.80 3.84 11.46
CA SER A 76 -21.85 4.03 12.91
C SER A 76 -21.76 5.49 13.26
N ALA A 77 -22.50 5.90 14.29
CA ALA A 77 -22.35 7.22 14.89
C ALA A 77 -21.10 7.35 15.76
N PHE A 78 -20.31 6.29 15.90
CA PHE A 78 -19.07 6.31 16.66
C PHE A 78 -18.08 7.26 15.96
N ARG A 79 -17.95 8.44 16.51
CA ARG A 79 -16.94 9.42 16.15
C ARG A 79 -15.67 9.08 16.93
N GLY A 80 -15.03 7.97 16.60
CA GLY A 80 -13.81 7.47 17.23
C GLY A 80 -12.59 8.34 16.96
N ARG A 81 -12.69 9.60 17.32
CA ARG A 81 -11.66 10.59 17.19
C ARG A 81 -11.31 11.12 18.55
N PHE A 82 -10.21 10.65 19.11
CA PHE A 82 -9.58 11.29 20.26
C PHE A 82 -8.85 12.53 19.77
N LEU A 83 -9.59 13.61 19.46
CA LEU A 83 -9.00 14.84 18.96
C LEU A 83 -9.50 16.03 19.75
N ASN A 84 -8.53 16.78 20.20
CA ASN A 84 -8.70 18.23 20.35
C ASN A 84 -8.09 18.93 19.11
N SER A 85 -8.09 20.24 19.06
CA SER A 85 -7.52 21.03 17.96
C SER A 85 -6.00 20.86 17.80
N PHE A 86 -5.32 20.35 18.82
CA PHE A 86 -3.87 20.22 18.88
C PHE A 86 -3.37 18.79 18.64
N LEU A 87 -4.05 17.77 19.16
CA LEU A 87 -3.55 16.40 19.21
C LEU A 87 -4.53 15.40 18.58
N ALA A 88 -4.01 14.55 17.71
CA ALA A 88 -4.72 13.40 17.13
C ALA A 88 -3.95 12.10 17.36
N MET A 89 -4.68 11.04 17.61
CA MET A 89 -4.15 9.68 17.75
C MET A 89 -4.86 8.74 16.79
N GLY A 90 -4.15 7.73 16.33
CA GLY A 90 -4.68 6.65 15.52
C GLY A 90 -3.96 5.35 15.83
N ALA A 91 -4.47 4.27 15.31
CA ALA A 91 -3.84 2.96 15.39
C ALA A 91 -4.19 2.11 14.15
N ASP A 92 -3.33 1.14 13.90
CA ASP A 92 -3.47 0.14 12.85
C ASP A 92 -3.03 -1.21 13.41
N ALA A 93 -3.85 -2.25 13.24
CA ALA A 93 -3.53 -3.60 13.65
C ALA A 93 -4.03 -4.59 12.62
N ARG A 94 -3.13 -5.40 12.08
CA ARG A 94 -3.42 -6.51 11.17
C ARG A 94 -3.02 -7.83 11.79
N VAL A 95 -3.95 -8.76 11.73
CA VAL A 95 -3.70 -10.15 12.10
C VAL A 95 -4.20 -11.02 10.96
N SER A 96 -3.43 -12.04 10.63
CA SER A 96 -3.82 -12.98 9.60
C SER A 96 -3.63 -14.43 10.02
N THR A 97 -4.29 -15.31 9.30
CA THR A 97 -3.95 -16.73 9.26
C THR A 97 -3.67 -17.10 7.81
N GLU A 98 -2.59 -17.82 7.63
CA GLU A 98 -2.18 -18.31 6.33
C GLU A 98 -2.24 -19.82 6.30
N VAL A 99 -2.80 -20.35 5.20
CA VAL A 99 -2.77 -21.75 4.86
C VAL A 99 -2.00 -21.89 3.55
N THR A 100 -0.83 -22.51 3.60
CA THR A 100 -0.02 -22.77 2.41
C THR A 100 -0.22 -24.19 1.92
N SER A 101 -0.28 -24.38 0.61
CA SER A 101 -0.20 -25.67 -0.06
C SER A 101 1.27 -26.01 -0.39
N GLY A 102 1.52 -27.20 -0.92
CA GLY A 102 2.86 -27.61 -1.34
C GLY A 102 3.39 -28.83 -0.54
N SER A 103 4.70 -29.06 -0.64
CA SER A 103 5.35 -30.23 -0.03
C SER A 103 5.35 -30.24 1.50
N ALA A 104 5.16 -29.08 2.14
CA ALA A 104 5.07 -28.91 3.58
C ALA A 104 3.97 -27.88 3.92
N PRO A 105 2.68 -28.27 3.81
CA PRO A 105 1.59 -27.35 4.11
C PRO A 105 1.67 -26.87 5.55
N LYS A 106 1.50 -25.56 5.74
CA LYS A 106 1.54 -24.91 7.06
C LYS A 106 0.27 -24.12 7.26
N THR A 107 -0.17 -24.06 8.51
CA THR A 107 -1.22 -23.14 8.96
C THR A 107 -0.68 -22.40 10.16
N GLY A 108 -0.76 -21.09 10.15
CA GLY A 108 -0.25 -20.26 11.24
C GLY A 108 -1.07 -18.99 11.40
N PHE A 109 -1.12 -18.50 12.64
CA PHE A 109 -1.61 -17.17 12.95
C PHE A 109 -0.41 -16.23 13.10
N GLN A 110 -0.55 -15.01 12.58
CA GLN A 110 0.49 -14.00 12.69
C GLN A 110 -0.11 -12.62 12.92
N VAL A 111 0.67 -11.77 13.56
CA VAL A 111 0.43 -10.34 13.60
C VAL A 111 1.26 -9.74 12.49
N ASP A 112 0.61 -9.22 11.44
CA ASP A 112 1.31 -8.65 10.29
C ASP A 112 1.81 -7.24 10.59
N GLN A 113 0.99 -6.47 11.33
CA GLN A 113 1.31 -5.11 11.73
C GLN A 113 0.57 -4.73 13.00
N ALA A 114 1.22 -3.94 13.84
CA ALA A 114 0.58 -3.18 14.90
C ALA A 114 1.32 -1.85 15.04
N SER A 115 0.63 -0.73 14.80
CA SER A 115 1.20 0.63 14.82
C SER A 115 0.33 1.58 15.61
N LEU A 116 0.97 2.54 16.25
CA LEU A 116 0.33 3.68 16.91
C LEU A 116 0.76 4.96 16.22
N TYR A 117 -0.19 5.86 16.00
CA TYR A 117 0.01 7.13 15.34
C TYR A 117 -0.24 8.28 16.28
N LEU A 118 0.61 9.30 16.21
CA LEU A 118 0.45 10.55 16.91
C LEU A 118 0.66 11.73 15.95
N GLU A 119 -0.31 12.62 15.88
CA GLU A 119 -0.24 13.88 15.15
C GLU A 119 -0.38 15.04 16.15
N ALA A 120 0.58 15.96 16.18
CA ALA A 120 0.50 17.19 16.94
C ALA A 120 0.53 18.41 15.99
N ARG A 121 -0.55 19.18 15.97
CA ARG A 121 -0.67 20.43 15.20
C ARG A 121 -0.13 21.59 16.04
N VAL A 122 1.19 21.73 16.05
CA VAL A 122 1.91 22.71 16.90
C VAL A 122 1.50 24.12 16.55
N VAL A 123 1.38 24.41 15.26
CA VAL A 123 0.76 25.65 14.75
C VAL A 123 -0.28 25.21 13.73
N PRO A 124 -1.59 25.42 14.01
CA PRO A 124 -2.65 25.00 13.10
C PRO A 124 -2.41 25.49 11.67
N ASP A 125 -2.60 24.59 10.71
CA ASP A 125 -2.45 24.84 9.27
C ASP A 125 -1.05 25.32 8.83
N VAL A 126 -0.03 25.22 9.72
CA VAL A 126 1.35 25.62 9.41
C VAL A 126 2.35 24.54 9.80
N LEU A 127 2.32 24.03 11.04
CA LEU A 127 3.33 23.10 11.55
C LEU A 127 2.68 21.90 12.22
N THR A 128 2.88 20.75 11.62
CA THR A 128 2.48 19.44 12.15
C THR A 128 3.70 18.59 12.49
N VAL A 129 3.69 17.95 13.65
CA VAL A 129 4.65 16.89 14.02
C VAL A 129 3.90 15.58 14.00
N TYR A 130 4.49 14.57 13.38
CA TYR A 130 3.90 13.26 13.19
C TYR A 130 4.83 12.15 13.65
N ILE A 131 4.26 11.13 14.27
CA ILE A 131 4.96 9.90 14.70
C ILE A 131 4.12 8.69 14.29
N ASP A 132 4.75 7.72 13.64
CA ASP A 132 4.26 6.37 13.38
C ASP A 132 5.19 5.40 14.09
N GLN A 133 4.68 4.78 15.15
CA GLN A 133 5.41 3.83 15.98
C GLN A 133 4.85 2.44 15.77
N THR A 134 5.61 1.56 15.12
CA THR A 134 5.31 0.13 15.08
C THR A 134 5.59 -0.47 16.46
N VAL A 135 4.62 -1.20 17.00
CA VAL A 135 4.70 -1.87 18.31
C VAL A 135 4.67 -3.39 18.20
N GLY A 136 4.50 -3.93 17.00
CA GLY A 136 4.52 -5.37 16.70
C GLY A 136 4.32 -5.64 15.20
N PRO A 137 4.70 -6.83 14.72
CA PRO A 137 5.44 -7.89 15.44
C PRO A 137 6.91 -7.56 15.64
N GLY A 138 7.56 -8.26 16.54
CA GLY A 138 8.97 -8.07 16.86
C GLY A 138 9.22 -6.94 17.85
N SER A 139 10.27 -6.14 17.63
CA SER A 139 10.60 -5.00 18.49
C SER A 139 9.82 -3.73 18.06
N ALA A 140 9.56 -2.86 19.03
CA ALA A 140 9.01 -1.54 18.73
C ALA A 140 10.02 -0.71 17.94
N THR A 141 9.61 -0.21 16.77
CA THR A 141 10.44 0.61 15.89
C THR A 141 9.68 1.85 15.43
N THR A 142 10.37 2.98 15.36
CA THR A 142 9.79 4.19 14.76
C THR A 142 9.86 4.09 13.25
N ARG A 143 8.71 3.95 12.61
CA ARG A 143 8.58 3.90 11.15
C ARG A 143 8.68 5.29 10.56
N GLU A 144 7.90 6.23 11.06
CA GLU A 144 8.00 7.63 10.64
C GLU A 144 8.06 8.56 11.85
N VAL A 145 8.90 9.58 11.77
CA VAL A 145 8.91 10.73 12.67
C VAL A 145 9.37 11.95 11.90
N PHE A 146 8.47 12.92 11.69
CA PHE A 146 8.79 14.11 10.92
C PHE A 146 8.03 15.34 11.38
N GLY A 147 8.62 16.50 11.07
CA GLY A 147 7.93 17.77 11.04
C GLY A 147 7.48 18.10 9.61
N LEU A 148 6.26 18.61 9.45
CA LEU A 148 5.69 19.04 8.19
C LEU A 148 5.27 20.50 8.31
N ILE A 149 5.75 21.33 7.40
CA ILE A 149 5.40 22.74 7.29
C ILE A 149 4.58 22.93 6.02
N ASP A 150 3.34 23.36 6.18
CA ASP A 150 2.48 23.75 5.07
C ASP A 150 2.89 25.12 4.54
N LEU A 151 3.04 25.22 3.22
CA LEU A 151 3.43 26.43 2.51
C LEU A 151 2.25 26.98 1.70
N PRO A 152 2.27 28.26 1.32
CA PRO A 152 1.30 28.82 0.37
C PRO A 152 1.24 28.03 -0.94
N ALA A 153 0.13 28.18 -1.68
CA ALA A 153 -0.09 27.58 -3.00
C ALA A 153 -0.06 26.03 -3.01
N ALA A 154 -0.54 25.38 -1.94
CA ALA A 154 -0.59 23.94 -1.78
C ALA A 154 0.79 23.24 -1.81
N GLY A 155 1.82 23.95 -1.38
CA GLY A 155 3.16 23.42 -1.15
C GLY A 155 3.35 22.93 0.29
N TYR A 156 4.41 22.12 0.52
CA TYR A 156 4.88 21.77 1.86
C TYR A 156 6.35 21.38 1.87
N VAL A 157 6.94 21.41 3.05
CA VAL A 157 8.25 20.81 3.35
C VAL A 157 8.06 19.84 4.51
N LYS A 158 8.60 18.65 4.37
CA LYS A 158 8.62 17.60 5.39
C LYS A 158 10.07 17.22 5.69
N ALA A 159 10.46 17.16 6.96
CA ALA A 159 11.82 16.80 7.36
C ALA A 159 11.79 15.82 8.54
N GLY A 160 12.63 14.80 8.48
CA GLY A 160 12.72 13.72 9.47
C GLY A 160 12.89 12.34 8.84
N LYS A 161 12.37 11.32 9.51
CA LYS A 161 12.28 9.95 8.99
C LYS A 161 10.90 9.73 8.41
N PHE A 162 10.84 9.33 7.15
CA PHE A 162 9.56 9.14 6.43
C PHE A 162 9.68 8.13 5.31
N ILE A 163 8.54 7.58 4.88
CA ILE A 163 8.45 6.68 3.72
C ILE A 163 8.57 7.54 2.45
N LEU A 164 9.49 7.16 1.56
CA LEU A 164 9.84 7.95 0.38
C LEU A 164 8.67 8.02 -0.64
N PRO A 165 8.55 9.12 -1.39
CA PRO A 165 7.51 9.32 -2.39
C PRO A 165 7.83 8.56 -3.69
N TYR A 166 7.44 7.30 -3.78
CA TYR A 166 7.66 6.48 -4.96
C TYR A 166 6.43 5.63 -5.30
N GLY A 167 6.02 5.63 -6.57
CA GLY A 167 5.03 4.74 -7.15
C GLY A 167 3.64 4.75 -6.48
N ILE A 168 2.90 3.67 -6.68
CA ILE A 168 1.62 3.43 -6.00
C ILE A 168 1.89 2.78 -4.65
N ARG A 169 1.37 3.34 -3.56
CA ARG A 169 1.46 2.72 -2.23
C ARG A 169 0.40 1.66 -2.07
N LEU A 170 0.84 0.41 -2.02
CA LEU A 170 -0.01 -0.75 -1.78
C LEU A 170 0.09 -1.20 -0.33
N ASP A 171 -1.02 -1.72 0.22
CA ASP A 171 -1.01 -2.45 1.50
C ASP A 171 -0.32 -3.83 1.39
N ASP A 172 -0.14 -4.34 0.17
CA ASP A 172 0.50 -5.62 -0.12
C ASP A 172 2.02 -5.45 -0.24
N ASP A 173 2.73 -5.53 0.88
CA ASP A 173 4.19 -5.43 0.92
C ASP A 173 4.90 -6.59 0.19
N ALA A 174 4.19 -7.69 -0.08
CA ALA A 174 4.70 -8.81 -0.87
C ALA A 174 4.55 -8.61 -2.39
N ALA A 175 3.96 -7.52 -2.86
CA ALA A 175 3.93 -7.20 -4.28
C ALA A 175 5.33 -6.92 -4.82
N PHE A 176 5.66 -7.48 -6.00
CA PHE A 176 7.01 -7.36 -6.57
C PHE A 176 7.44 -5.90 -6.78
N ILE A 177 6.51 -5.01 -7.17
CA ILE A 177 6.80 -3.58 -7.30
C ILE A 177 7.20 -2.92 -5.97
N ARG A 178 6.88 -3.51 -4.82
CA ARG A 178 7.30 -3.03 -3.50
C ARG A 178 8.63 -3.67 -3.09
N GLN A 179 8.71 -5.00 -3.16
CA GLN A 179 9.89 -5.73 -2.72
C GLN A 179 11.13 -5.40 -3.57
N GLN A 180 10.98 -5.33 -4.89
CA GLN A 180 12.13 -5.17 -5.79
C GLN A 180 12.59 -3.72 -5.89
N THR A 181 11.67 -2.76 -5.90
CA THR A 181 12.04 -1.33 -5.89
C THR A 181 12.63 -0.90 -4.54
N GLY A 182 12.28 -1.59 -3.45
CA GLY A 182 12.69 -1.24 -2.10
C GLY A 182 11.87 -0.12 -1.44
N PHE A 183 10.75 0.30 -2.06
CA PHE A 183 9.87 1.33 -1.51
C PHE A 183 8.66 0.71 -0.81
N THR A 184 8.89 0.13 0.37
CA THR A 184 7.86 -0.49 1.22
C THR A 184 7.51 0.42 2.40
N PHE A 185 6.50 0.03 3.18
CA PHE A 185 6.20 0.72 4.44
C PHE A 185 7.29 0.51 5.52
N ASP A 186 8.14 -0.51 5.36
CA ASP A 186 9.20 -0.85 6.31
C ASP A 186 10.59 -0.30 5.90
N THR A 187 10.65 0.48 4.82
CA THR A 187 11.88 1.09 4.32
C THR A 187 11.82 2.63 4.31
N PRO A 188 11.43 3.29 5.43
CA PRO A 188 11.51 4.73 5.55
C PRO A 188 12.97 5.18 5.60
N ASP A 189 13.24 6.42 5.19
CA ASP A 189 14.58 6.98 5.27
C ASP A 189 14.57 8.39 5.88
N ILE A 190 15.76 8.92 6.24
CA ILE A 190 15.92 10.19 6.93
C ILE A 190 16.35 11.26 5.94
N GLY A 191 15.62 12.38 5.89
CA GLY A 191 15.94 13.47 4.98
C GLY A 191 14.89 14.57 4.95
N VAL A 192 14.78 15.19 3.77
CA VAL A 192 13.84 16.28 3.49
C VAL A 192 13.06 15.97 2.23
N GLU A 193 11.75 16.20 2.27
CA GLU A 193 10.83 16.11 1.13
C GLU A 193 10.14 17.45 0.92
N VAL A 194 10.00 17.83 -0.32
CA VAL A 194 9.17 18.96 -0.75
C VAL A 194 8.04 18.44 -1.62
N GLY A 195 6.85 18.98 -1.43
CA GLY A 195 5.70 18.61 -2.24
C GLY A 195 4.91 19.84 -2.68
N PHE A 196 4.21 19.68 -3.80
CA PHE A 196 3.38 20.71 -4.40
C PHE A 196 2.16 20.07 -5.07
N GLU A 197 0.95 20.39 -4.57
CA GLU A 197 -0.30 19.74 -5.00
C GLU A 197 -1.37 20.76 -5.46
N PRO A 198 -1.13 21.56 -6.51
CA PRO A 198 -2.10 22.53 -7.02
C PRO A 198 -3.13 21.82 -7.91
N GLY A 199 -4.37 21.73 -7.44
CA GLY A 199 -5.45 21.12 -8.21
C GLY A 199 -5.21 19.63 -8.53
N PRO A 200 -5.19 19.21 -9.78
CA PRO A 200 -5.01 17.79 -10.13
C PRO A 200 -3.54 17.34 -10.15
N LEU A 201 -2.60 18.26 -10.03
CA LEU A 201 -1.17 17.93 -10.08
C LEU A 201 -0.65 17.62 -8.68
N SER A 202 0.12 16.53 -8.54
CA SER A 202 0.89 16.19 -7.34
C SER A 202 2.35 15.99 -7.74
N LEU A 203 3.25 16.77 -7.14
CA LEU A 203 4.70 16.69 -7.34
C LEU A 203 5.37 16.51 -5.99
N PHE A 204 6.22 15.50 -5.86
CA PHE A 204 7.00 15.20 -4.68
C PHE A 204 8.46 14.97 -5.05
N ALA A 205 9.38 15.52 -4.26
CA ALA A 205 10.80 15.27 -4.39
C ALA A 205 11.43 15.17 -2.99
N ALA A 206 12.25 14.15 -2.77
CA ALA A 206 12.94 13.91 -1.52
C ALA A 206 14.44 13.73 -1.75
N VAL A 207 15.22 14.24 -0.79
CA VAL A 207 16.65 13.96 -0.65
C VAL A 207 16.84 13.34 0.72
N THR A 208 17.37 12.11 0.75
CA THR A 208 17.54 11.31 1.97
C THR A 208 18.91 10.67 2.03
N ASN A 209 19.23 10.04 3.15
CA ASN A 209 20.52 9.37 3.33
C ASN A 209 20.73 8.15 2.41
N GLY A 210 19.66 7.48 1.95
CA GLY A 210 19.77 6.27 1.13
C GLY A 210 20.07 5.01 1.94
N THR A 211 19.92 5.06 3.27
CA THR A 211 20.30 3.98 4.19
C THR A 211 19.08 3.21 4.74
N GLN A 212 17.88 3.49 4.23
CA GLN A 212 16.62 2.90 4.72
C GLN A 212 16.43 3.10 6.23
N GLY A 213 16.79 4.29 6.71
CA GLY A 213 16.65 4.69 8.11
C GLY A 213 17.74 4.17 9.06
N ALA A 214 18.76 3.48 8.53
CA ALA A 214 19.98 3.18 9.28
C ALA A 214 20.85 4.43 9.44
N ALA A 215 21.96 4.31 10.19
CA ALA A 215 22.93 5.38 10.31
C ALA A 215 23.58 5.69 8.96
N GLU A 216 23.85 6.96 8.70
CA GLU A 216 24.59 7.42 7.53
C GLU A 216 25.95 6.73 7.43
N ASN A 217 26.30 6.24 6.24
CA ASN A 217 27.48 5.42 6.00
C ASN A 217 28.35 5.91 4.84
N ASN A 218 27.93 6.98 4.13
CA ASN A 218 28.66 7.65 3.05
C ASN A 218 28.27 9.13 2.94
N ASP A 219 28.88 9.86 2.01
CA ASP A 219 28.55 11.26 1.74
C ASP A 219 27.47 11.44 0.64
N ASP A 220 27.14 10.37 -0.08
CA ASP A 220 26.13 10.37 -1.13
C ASP A 220 24.71 10.40 -0.57
N LYS A 221 23.77 10.85 -1.38
CA LYS A 221 22.37 10.97 -0.99
C LYS A 221 21.48 10.31 -2.02
N GLN A 222 20.41 9.70 -1.51
CA GLN A 222 19.32 9.22 -2.35
C GLN A 222 18.42 10.40 -2.76
N VAL A 223 18.12 10.48 -4.05
CA VAL A 223 17.14 11.41 -4.60
C VAL A 223 15.96 10.60 -5.12
N THR A 224 14.75 10.92 -4.66
CA THR A 224 13.52 10.22 -5.08
C THR A 224 12.45 11.25 -5.43
N GLY A 225 11.71 11.01 -6.50
CA GLY A 225 10.63 11.89 -6.91
C GLY A 225 9.46 11.18 -7.58
N THR A 226 8.29 11.79 -7.47
CA THR A 226 7.06 11.34 -8.11
C THR A 226 6.28 12.54 -8.65
N ALA A 227 5.76 12.39 -9.87
CA ALA A 227 4.84 13.33 -10.47
C ALA A 227 3.55 12.60 -10.87
N ALA A 228 2.39 13.13 -10.52
CA ALA A 228 1.10 12.53 -10.86
C ALA A 228 0.06 13.58 -11.24
N LEU A 229 -0.84 13.19 -12.15
CA LEU A 229 -2.10 13.88 -12.43
C LEU A 229 -3.24 13.03 -11.90
N ILE A 230 -4.10 13.64 -11.10
CA ILE A 230 -5.22 12.99 -10.39
C ILE A 230 -6.50 13.70 -10.77
N PHE A 231 -7.40 12.98 -11.45
CA PHE A 231 -8.75 13.43 -11.80
C PHE A 231 -9.77 12.40 -11.28
N PRO A 232 -11.03 12.76 -11.11
CA PRO A 232 -12.07 11.77 -10.86
C PRO A 232 -12.03 10.65 -11.91
N ASN A 233 -11.96 9.40 -11.44
CA ASN A 233 -11.86 8.19 -12.25
C ASN A 233 -10.60 8.04 -13.12
N PHE A 234 -9.58 8.88 -12.95
CA PHE A 234 -8.35 8.78 -13.71
C PHE A 234 -7.14 9.27 -12.92
N ARG A 235 -6.06 8.48 -12.94
CA ARG A 235 -4.76 8.86 -12.39
C ARG A 235 -3.66 8.37 -13.31
N VAL A 236 -2.62 9.18 -13.51
CA VAL A 236 -1.39 8.79 -14.20
C VAL A 236 -0.20 9.47 -13.54
N GLY A 237 0.92 8.79 -13.49
CA GLY A 237 2.14 9.36 -12.91
C GLY A 237 3.37 8.57 -13.26
N ALA A 238 4.51 9.12 -12.86
CA ALA A 238 5.81 8.50 -12.98
C ALA A 238 6.65 8.79 -11.74
N SER A 239 7.58 7.89 -11.45
CA SER A 239 8.50 8.00 -10.32
C SER A 239 9.92 7.69 -10.75
N GLY A 240 10.88 8.26 -10.05
CA GLY A 240 12.30 7.96 -10.24
C GLY A 240 13.06 8.06 -8.92
N SER A 241 14.11 7.26 -8.80
CA SER A 241 15.03 7.30 -7.66
C SER A 241 16.44 6.96 -8.10
N HIS A 242 17.41 7.65 -7.51
CA HIS A 242 18.84 7.36 -7.64
C HIS A 242 19.43 7.27 -6.23
N ASN A 243 20.18 6.21 -5.96
CA ASN A 243 20.86 5.99 -4.68
C ASN A 243 22.26 5.41 -4.90
N ASN A 244 23.27 6.06 -4.33
CA ASN A 244 24.63 5.52 -4.24
C ASN A 244 24.88 4.99 -2.83
N ALA A 245 25.33 3.75 -2.75
CA ALA A 245 25.77 3.11 -1.51
C ALA A 245 27.22 2.64 -1.65
N PRO A 246 27.96 2.42 -0.56
CA PRO A 246 29.31 1.90 -0.66
C PRO A 246 29.39 0.60 -1.49
N GLY A 247 30.06 0.65 -2.63
CA GLY A 247 30.25 -0.50 -3.53
C GLY A 247 29.11 -0.78 -4.50
N SER A 248 28.06 0.05 -4.56
CA SER A 248 26.96 -0.14 -5.50
C SER A 248 26.18 1.15 -5.74
N SER A 249 25.50 1.21 -6.89
CA SER A 249 24.47 2.23 -7.14
C SER A 249 23.18 1.57 -7.62
N ARG A 250 22.04 2.22 -7.34
CA ARG A 250 20.73 1.77 -7.77
C ARG A 250 19.93 2.92 -8.38
N ASP A 251 19.48 2.71 -9.62
CA ASP A 251 18.51 3.55 -10.29
C ASP A 251 17.17 2.82 -10.42
N VAL A 252 16.07 3.50 -10.10
CA VAL A 252 14.74 2.96 -10.26
C VAL A 252 13.90 3.99 -11.00
N VAL A 253 13.23 3.59 -12.08
CA VAL A 253 12.31 4.44 -12.84
C VAL A 253 11.06 3.67 -13.15
N GLY A 254 9.90 4.30 -12.94
CA GLY A 254 8.62 3.65 -13.14
C GLY A 254 7.51 4.59 -13.56
N ALA A 255 6.43 4.02 -14.03
CA ALA A 255 5.21 4.74 -14.33
C ALA A 255 3.99 3.96 -13.86
N PHE A 256 2.94 4.69 -13.51
CA PHE A 256 1.71 4.11 -13.01
C PHE A 256 0.49 4.83 -13.59
N ALA A 257 -0.62 4.10 -13.67
CA ALA A 257 -1.89 4.64 -14.10
C ALA A 257 -3.06 3.95 -13.38
N GLY A 258 -4.21 4.62 -13.37
CA GLY A 258 -5.44 4.04 -12.87
C GLY A 258 -6.67 4.63 -13.57
N LEU A 259 -7.68 3.78 -13.75
CA LEU A 259 -8.93 4.12 -14.42
C LEU A 259 -10.12 3.56 -13.62
N GLY A 260 -11.09 4.42 -13.32
CA GLY A 260 -12.38 4.06 -12.72
C GLY A 260 -13.47 3.94 -13.80
N LEU A 261 -14.16 2.81 -13.84
CA LEU A 261 -15.26 2.51 -14.76
C LEU A 261 -16.50 2.12 -13.96
N GLY A 262 -17.17 3.11 -13.40
CA GLY A 262 -18.32 2.90 -12.52
C GLY A 262 -17.92 2.12 -11.25
N ARG A 263 -18.33 0.84 -11.16
CA ARG A 263 -18.00 -0.03 -10.02
C ARG A 263 -16.65 -0.73 -10.16
N VAL A 264 -16.00 -0.66 -11.31
CA VAL A 264 -14.70 -1.27 -11.57
C VAL A 264 -13.62 -0.21 -11.48
N THR A 265 -12.51 -0.52 -10.81
CA THR A 265 -11.29 0.27 -10.84
C THR A 265 -10.15 -0.63 -11.30
N ILE A 266 -9.35 -0.14 -12.22
CA ILE A 266 -8.13 -0.82 -12.68
C ILE A 266 -6.97 0.11 -12.43
N LEU A 267 -5.90 -0.40 -11.86
CA LEU A 267 -4.65 0.33 -11.67
C LEU A 267 -3.46 -0.55 -11.97
N GLY A 268 -2.33 0.07 -12.28
CA GLY A 268 -1.10 -0.65 -12.53
C GLY A 268 0.12 0.24 -12.45
N GLU A 269 1.27 -0.40 -12.24
CA GLU A 269 2.60 0.19 -12.15
C GLU A 269 3.60 -0.75 -12.80
N PHE A 270 4.61 -0.20 -13.43
CA PHE A 270 5.78 -0.94 -13.86
C PHE A 270 7.05 -0.16 -13.54
N ASP A 271 8.12 -0.88 -13.22
CA ASP A 271 9.40 -0.30 -12.87
C ASP A 271 10.56 -1.05 -13.55
N TYR A 272 11.56 -0.27 -13.95
CA TYR A 272 12.88 -0.74 -14.31
C TYR A 272 13.85 -0.40 -13.17
N ILE A 273 14.66 -1.39 -12.78
CA ILE A 273 15.62 -1.29 -11.69
C ILE A 273 16.98 -1.64 -12.24
N PHE A 274 17.93 -0.73 -12.11
CA PHE A 274 19.30 -0.89 -12.55
C PHE A 274 20.21 -0.90 -11.32
N ASP A 275 20.74 -2.08 -10.99
CA ASP A 275 21.69 -2.28 -9.90
C ASP A 275 23.08 -2.41 -10.49
N SER A 276 23.98 -1.46 -10.21
CA SER A 276 25.39 -1.50 -10.62
C SER A 276 26.29 -1.73 -9.42
N PHE A 277 27.29 -2.58 -9.57
CA PHE A 277 28.18 -3.00 -8.49
C PHE A 277 29.64 -2.73 -8.87
N ASP A 278 30.45 -2.21 -7.93
CA ASP A 278 31.89 -2.03 -8.11
C ASP A 278 32.61 -3.35 -8.39
N THR A 279 32.04 -4.44 -7.84
CA THR A 279 32.58 -5.80 -8.03
C THR A 279 31.40 -6.76 -8.28
N GLY A 280 31.48 -7.48 -9.41
CA GLY A 280 30.43 -8.42 -9.84
C GLY A 280 29.65 -7.90 -11.04
N PRO A 281 28.71 -8.69 -11.55
CA PRO A 281 27.84 -8.28 -12.65
C PRO A 281 26.76 -7.31 -12.19
N ASP A 282 26.43 -6.35 -13.04
CA ASP A 282 25.25 -5.51 -12.90
C ASP A 282 23.98 -6.35 -13.08
N ALA A 283 22.85 -5.88 -12.53
CA ALA A 283 21.57 -6.55 -12.66
C ALA A 283 20.48 -5.56 -13.12
N ASP A 284 19.87 -5.87 -14.25
CA ASP A 284 18.75 -5.12 -14.81
C ASP A 284 17.45 -5.89 -14.55
N LYS A 285 16.57 -5.33 -13.71
CA LYS A 285 15.32 -5.97 -13.34
C LYS A 285 14.13 -5.24 -13.97
N PHE A 286 13.06 -5.97 -14.20
CA PHE A 286 11.77 -5.42 -14.58
C PHE A 286 10.69 -5.97 -13.68
N VAL A 287 9.82 -5.10 -13.18
CA VAL A 287 8.64 -5.50 -12.42
C VAL A 287 7.40 -4.82 -12.98
N ALA A 288 6.28 -5.51 -12.92
CA ALA A 288 4.99 -4.95 -13.29
C ALA A 288 3.90 -5.46 -12.33
N TYR A 289 2.88 -4.64 -12.16
CA TYR A 289 1.73 -4.91 -11.33
C TYR A 289 0.48 -4.38 -11.98
N ILE A 290 -0.59 -5.15 -11.91
CA ILE A 290 -1.94 -4.70 -12.27
C ILE A 290 -2.92 -5.18 -11.21
N GLU A 291 -3.87 -4.33 -10.85
CA GLU A 291 -4.95 -4.61 -9.91
C GLU A 291 -6.28 -4.22 -10.51
N GLY A 292 -7.28 -5.06 -10.31
CA GLY A 292 -8.67 -4.79 -10.63
C GLY A 292 -9.54 -4.98 -9.39
N ASP A 293 -10.34 -3.96 -9.09
CA ASP A 293 -11.28 -3.93 -7.98
C ASP A 293 -12.70 -3.78 -8.50
N LEU A 294 -13.59 -4.66 -8.08
CA LEU A 294 -15.02 -4.57 -8.35
C LEU A 294 -15.80 -4.29 -7.06
N LEU A 295 -16.40 -3.12 -6.97
CA LEU A 295 -17.35 -2.79 -5.92
C LEU A 295 -18.68 -3.52 -6.16
N VAL A 296 -18.87 -4.66 -5.50
CA VAL A 296 -20.11 -5.45 -5.61
C VAL A 296 -21.27 -4.73 -4.94
N ALA A 297 -21.02 -4.31 -3.71
CA ALA A 297 -21.95 -3.53 -2.89
C ALA A 297 -21.14 -2.68 -1.92
N ARG A 298 -21.79 -1.73 -1.27
CA ARG A 298 -21.13 -0.91 -0.25
C ARG A 298 -20.44 -1.77 0.80
N GLY A 299 -19.14 -1.54 0.99
CA GLY A 299 -18.29 -2.30 1.92
C GLY A 299 -17.99 -3.73 1.48
N PHE A 300 -18.23 -4.07 0.20
CA PHE A 300 -17.91 -5.36 -0.36
C PHE A 300 -17.19 -5.19 -1.71
N ASN A 301 -15.92 -5.49 -1.75
CA ASN A 301 -15.10 -5.48 -2.96
C ASN A 301 -14.64 -6.90 -3.32
N LEU A 302 -14.54 -7.17 -4.62
CA LEU A 302 -13.71 -8.24 -5.17
C LEU A 302 -12.43 -7.62 -5.67
N LYS A 303 -11.30 -8.23 -5.35
CA LYS A 303 -9.97 -7.79 -5.78
C LYS A 303 -9.28 -8.90 -6.56
N ALA A 304 -8.58 -8.53 -7.62
CA ALA A 304 -7.68 -9.41 -8.34
C ALA A 304 -6.41 -8.64 -8.71
N THR A 305 -5.24 -9.25 -8.52
CA THR A 305 -3.95 -8.66 -8.85
C THR A 305 -3.10 -9.62 -9.65
N TYR A 306 -2.26 -9.07 -10.51
CA TYR A 306 -1.22 -9.79 -11.23
C TYR A 306 0.09 -9.05 -11.08
N GLY A 307 1.11 -9.72 -10.57
CA GLY A 307 2.48 -9.24 -10.46
C GLY A 307 3.40 -10.06 -11.37
N PHE A 308 4.34 -9.39 -12.01
CA PHE A 308 5.38 -9.98 -12.83
C PHE A 308 6.74 -9.45 -12.36
N LEU A 309 7.72 -10.33 -12.27
CA LEU A 309 9.10 -10.04 -11.94
C LEU A 309 10.02 -10.75 -12.93
N ASP A 310 10.88 -10.00 -13.58
CA ASP A 310 12.06 -10.47 -14.27
C ASP A 310 13.28 -9.98 -13.45
N PRO A 311 13.92 -10.86 -12.69
CA PRO A 311 14.99 -10.46 -11.76
C PRO A 311 16.33 -10.18 -12.46
N ASP A 312 16.51 -10.61 -13.71
CA ASP A 312 17.66 -10.31 -14.54
C ASP A 312 17.29 -10.49 -16.02
N ARG A 313 17.08 -9.40 -16.72
CA ARG A 313 16.64 -9.35 -18.11
C ARG A 313 17.67 -9.93 -19.11
N THR A 314 18.88 -10.20 -18.65
CA THR A 314 19.93 -10.87 -19.45
C THR A 314 19.85 -12.38 -19.39
N ILE A 315 19.10 -12.93 -18.43
CA ILE A 315 18.91 -14.37 -18.20
C ILE A 315 17.52 -14.76 -18.68
N ALA A 316 17.44 -15.64 -19.66
CA ALA A 316 16.17 -16.20 -20.10
C ALA A 316 15.59 -17.17 -19.04
N GLU A 317 14.28 -17.23 -18.95
CA GLU A 317 13.55 -18.22 -18.13
C GLU A 317 13.81 -18.11 -16.61
N ASN A 318 13.95 -16.89 -16.08
CA ASN A 318 14.11 -16.63 -14.65
C ASN A 318 12.96 -15.82 -14.04
N ALA A 319 11.92 -15.54 -14.82
CA ALA A 319 10.81 -14.68 -14.40
C ALA A 319 9.90 -15.35 -13.35
N ARG A 320 9.15 -14.52 -12.62
CA ARG A 320 8.16 -14.94 -11.63
C ARG A 320 6.86 -14.23 -11.83
N THR A 321 5.78 -14.91 -11.53
CA THR A 321 4.44 -14.32 -11.51
C THR A 321 3.77 -14.53 -10.17
N ARG A 322 2.93 -13.57 -9.79
CA ARG A 322 2.12 -13.64 -8.58
C ARG A 322 0.71 -13.18 -8.92
N ILE A 323 -0.23 -14.11 -8.81
CA ILE A 323 -1.66 -13.82 -8.97
C ILE A 323 -2.29 -13.86 -7.58
N ARG A 324 -3.06 -12.84 -7.24
CA ARG A 324 -3.80 -12.78 -5.97
C ARG A 324 -5.22 -12.36 -6.27
N PHE A 325 -6.19 -13.05 -5.69
CA PHE A 325 -7.60 -12.69 -5.86
C PHE A 325 -8.42 -13.07 -4.63
N GLY A 326 -9.52 -12.39 -4.44
CA GLY A 326 -10.42 -12.66 -3.32
C GLY A 326 -11.37 -11.54 -3.02
N VAL A 327 -11.76 -11.47 -1.77
CA VAL A 327 -12.79 -10.56 -1.26
C VAL A 327 -12.26 -9.68 -0.14
N GLU A 328 -12.75 -8.44 -0.10
CA GLU A 328 -12.54 -7.49 0.98
C GLU A 328 -13.88 -6.98 1.47
N LEU A 329 -14.09 -7.03 2.77
CA LEU A 329 -15.31 -6.62 3.44
C LEU A 329 -15.01 -5.54 4.47
N PHE A 330 -15.83 -4.50 4.52
CA PHE A 330 -15.83 -3.46 5.55
C PHE A 330 -17.16 -3.53 6.32
N PRO A 331 -17.33 -4.51 7.22
CA PRO A 331 -18.64 -4.75 7.85
C PRO A 331 -19.10 -3.59 8.74
N ILE A 332 -18.15 -2.97 9.44
CA ILE A 332 -18.37 -1.83 10.34
C ILE A 332 -17.23 -0.81 10.15
N PRO A 333 -17.37 0.43 10.62
CA PRO A 333 -16.30 1.41 10.61
C PRO A 333 -15.01 0.87 11.21
N PHE A 334 -13.88 1.21 10.58
CA PHE A 334 -12.53 0.88 11.05
C PHE A 334 -12.18 -0.61 11.09
N LEU A 335 -12.96 -1.47 10.41
CA LEU A 335 -12.67 -2.89 10.32
C LEU A 335 -12.75 -3.35 8.86
N ARG A 336 -11.64 -3.93 8.37
CA ARG A 336 -11.58 -4.71 7.13
C ARG A 336 -11.40 -6.19 7.46
N VAL A 337 -12.11 -7.03 6.72
CA VAL A 337 -11.93 -8.49 6.72
C VAL A 337 -11.63 -8.90 5.30
N ALA A 338 -10.54 -9.61 5.07
CA ALA A 338 -10.16 -10.04 3.73
C ALA A 338 -9.93 -11.57 3.68
N ALA A 339 -10.28 -12.17 2.54
CA ALA A 339 -9.94 -13.55 2.22
C ALA A 339 -9.34 -13.56 0.82
N LEU A 340 -8.04 -13.83 0.74
CA LEU A 340 -7.25 -13.66 -0.47
C LEU A 340 -6.47 -14.95 -0.79
N TYR A 341 -6.60 -15.43 -2.01
CA TYR A 341 -5.85 -16.57 -2.51
C TYR A 341 -4.72 -16.08 -3.40
N THR A 342 -3.50 -16.54 -3.13
CA THR A 342 -2.29 -16.17 -3.86
C THR A 342 -1.70 -17.39 -4.53
N VAL A 343 -1.40 -17.26 -5.83
CA VAL A 343 -0.66 -18.23 -6.63
C VAL A 343 0.68 -17.62 -6.99
N LEU A 344 1.76 -18.31 -6.66
CA LEU A 344 3.13 -17.93 -7.02
C LEU A 344 3.66 -18.94 -8.02
N GLN A 345 4.24 -18.48 -9.12
CA GLN A 345 4.80 -19.34 -10.15
C GLN A 345 6.14 -18.79 -10.62
N ASP A 346 7.15 -19.64 -10.66
CA ASP A 346 8.40 -19.37 -11.35
C ASP A 346 8.27 -19.74 -12.83
N ILE A 347 9.03 -19.09 -13.72
CA ILE A 347 9.04 -19.36 -15.16
C ILE A 347 10.48 -19.68 -15.59
N PRO A 348 10.79 -20.94 -16.02
CA PRO A 348 9.85 -22.07 -16.12
C PRO A 348 9.35 -22.53 -14.75
N GLN A 349 8.18 -23.15 -14.71
CA GLN A 349 7.55 -23.56 -13.47
C GLN A 349 8.46 -24.49 -12.67
N ALA A 350 8.78 -24.05 -11.44
CA ALA A 350 9.53 -24.84 -10.48
C ALA A 350 8.59 -25.73 -9.64
N THR A 351 9.14 -26.81 -9.07
CA THR A 351 8.38 -27.75 -8.23
C THR A 351 8.01 -27.19 -6.84
N ASN A 352 8.44 -25.98 -6.51
CA ASN A 352 8.29 -25.35 -5.20
C ASN A 352 7.21 -24.25 -5.15
N ASP A 353 6.36 -24.16 -6.14
CA ASP A 353 5.23 -23.23 -6.14
C ASP A 353 4.31 -23.54 -4.95
N ASN A 354 4.05 -22.55 -4.14
CA ASN A 354 3.19 -22.66 -2.96
C ASN A 354 2.05 -21.68 -3.08
N ASP A 355 0.86 -22.23 -3.26
CA ASP A 355 -0.36 -21.45 -3.17
C ASP A 355 -0.64 -21.10 -1.71
N ARG A 356 -1.24 -19.93 -1.49
CA ARG A 356 -1.52 -19.41 -0.16
C ARG A 356 -2.94 -18.87 -0.08
N LEU A 357 -3.70 -19.32 0.91
CA LEU A 357 -4.93 -18.67 1.35
C LEU A 357 -4.63 -17.84 2.59
N THR A 358 -4.86 -16.53 2.51
CA THR A 358 -4.74 -15.59 3.62
C THR A 358 -6.11 -15.12 4.06
N LEU A 359 -6.42 -15.28 5.34
CA LEU A 359 -7.58 -14.66 5.98
C LEU A 359 -7.05 -13.55 6.89
N GLU A 360 -7.45 -12.31 6.65
CA GLU A 360 -6.94 -11.14 7.35
C GLU A 360 -8.06 -10.40 8.08
N LEU A 361 -7.74 -9.93 9.28
CA LEU A 361 -8.53 -8.97 10.05
C LEU A 361 -7.68 -7.73 10.26
N HIS A 362 -8.15 -6.58 9.77
CA HIS A 362 -7.45 -5.30 9.84
C HIS A 362 -8.32 -4.27 10.53
N GLY A 363 -7.92 -3.90 11.75
CA GLY A 363 -8.50 -2.80 12.52
C GLY A 363 -7.68 -1.53 12.35
N PHE A 364 -8.33 -0.39 12.11
CA PHE A 364 -7.66 0.90 11.86
C PHE A 364 -8.52 2.09 12.28
N PHE A 365 -7.94 3.15 12.84
CA PHE A 365 -8.68 4.39 13.17
C PHE A 365 -7.77 5.63 13.20
#